data_a104661ce745a2a03c4277d0996efe56
#
_entry.id   a104661ce745a2a03c4277d0996efe56
#
_cell.length_a   1.000
_cell.length_b   1.000
_cell.length_c   1.000
_cell.angle_alpha   90.00
_cell.angle_beta   90.00
_cell.angle_gamma   90.00
#
_symmetry.space_group_name_H-M   'P 1'
#
loop_
_entity.id
_entity.type
_entity.pdbx_description
1 polymer ?
#
loop_
_entity_poly.entity_id
_entity_poly.type
_entity_poly.pdbx_seq_one_letter_code
_entity_poly.pdbx_strand_id
1 'polypeptide(L)'
;AMCWWGEAYANGLNINAGMSEEQNRMAIFAVKQAERLSANASEIEKALIAAQAARFPDDLSADRMELERQYSAMMVKAAKQFPQSDDLAVLAAESAMNTTPWDYWDPATNEARPQIATAISLIERVIANNPRHPQASHLYIHLMENSPDPKMAEAAADRLVANAPPALGHLVHMPG
;
A
#
# COMPACT_ATOMS: atom_id res chain seq x y z
N ALA A 1 15.20 -5.42 -12.34
CA ALA A 1 14.00 -6.00 -11.73
C ALA A 1 13.05 -4.91 -11.23
N MET A 2 13.53 -3.98 -10.39
CA MET A 2 12.65 -3.04 -9.68
C MET A 2 11.90 -2.03 -10.56
N CYS A 3 12.43 -1.58 -11.71
CA CYS A 3 11.64 -0.75 -12.65
C CYS A 3 10.41 -1.51 -13.16
N TRP A 4 10.53 -2.79 -13.45
CA TRP A 4 9.42 -3.63 -13.85
C TRP A 4 8.45 -3.92 -12.70
N TRP A 5 8.96 -4.07 -11.47
CA TRP A 5 8.11 -4.13 -10.28
C TRP A 5 7.28 -2.85 -10.13
N GLY A 6 7.92 -1.67 -10.30
CA GLY A 6 7.23 -0.38 -10.24
C GLY A 6 6.19 -0.20 -11.33
N GLU A 7 6.45 -0.69 -12.54
CA GLU A 7 5.48 -0.73 -13.65
C GLU A 7 4.25 -1.59 -13.28
N ALA A 8 4.47 -2.78 -12.72
CA ALA A 8 3.38 -3.64 -12.26
C ALA A 8 2.57 -2.99 -11.13
N TYR A 9 3.25 -2.35 -10.17
CA TYR A 9 2.62 -1.65 -9.06
C TYR A 9 1.74 -0.49 -9.54
N ALA A 10 2.26 0.33 -10.46
CA ALA A 10 1.56 1.50 -10.98
C ALA A 10 0.32 1.14 -11.82
N ASN A 11 0.28 -0.05 -12.42
CA ASN A 11 -0.89 -0.56 -13.15
C ASN A 11 -1.92 -1.24 -12.24
N GLY A 12 -1.60 -1.51 -10.97
CA GLY A 12 -2.51 -2.11 -10.01
C GLY A 12 -3.62 -1.17 -9.55
N LEU A 13 -4.69 -1.77 -9.03
CA LEU A 13 -5.71 -0.97 -8.34
C LEU A 13 -5.16 -0.36 -7.05
N ASN A 14 -5.76 0.72 -6.63
CA ASN A 14 -5.54 1.36 -5.33
C ASN A 14 -6.87 1.84 -4.73
N ILE A 15 -6.84 2.40 -3.52
CA ILE A 15 -8.04 2.84 -2.82
C ILE A 15 -8.88 3.87 -3.60
N ASN A 16 -8.28 4.60 -4.54
CA ASN A 16 -8.92 5.68 -5.30
C ASN A 16 -9.28 5.28 -6.73
N ALA A 17 -8.74 4.17 -7.25
CA ALA A 17 -8.93 3.77 -8.64
C ALA A 17 -8.97 2.26 -8.81
N GLY A 18 -9.94 1.80 -9.59
CA GLY A 18 -9.96 0.42 -10.09
C GLY A 18 -8.88 0.16 -11.13
N MET A 19 -8.86 -1.03 -11.67
CA MET A 19 -7.91 -1.48 -12.68
C MET A 19 -8.66 -1.99 -13.91
N SER A 20 -8.27 -1.53 -15.10
CA SER A 20 -8.79 -2.03 -16.38
C SER A 20 -8.15 -3.38 -16.74
N GLU A 21 -8.76 -4.11 -17.70
CA GLU A 21 -8.13 -5.33 -18.25
C GLU A 21 -6.78 -5.06 -18.91
N GLU A 22 -6.62 -3.91 -19.57
CA GLU A 22 -5.36 -3.53 -20.20
C GLU A 22 -4.27 -3.33 -19.14
N GLN A 23 -4.57 -2.58 -18.07
CA GLN A 23 -3.66 -2.42 -16.93
C GLN A 23 -3.31 -3.76 -16.28
N ASN A 24 -4.28 -4.68 -16.13
CA ASN A 24 -4.00 -6.01 -15.61
C ASN A 24 -3.01 -6.78 -16.49
N ARG A 25 -3.20 -6.77 -17.83
CA ARG A 25 -2.26 -7.40 -18.77
C ARG A 25 -0.87 -6.78 -18.70
N MET A 26 -0.79 -5.45 -18.62
CA MET A 26 0.49 -4.74 -18.46
C MET A 26 1.19 -5.12 -17.14
N ALA A 27 0.45 -5.18 -16.05
CA ALA A 27 0.98 -5.60 -14.75
C ALA A 27 1.50 -7.05 -14.79
N ILE A 28 0.75 -8.00 -15.36
CA ILE A 28 1.19 -9.39 -15.54
C ILE A 28 2.49 -9.45 -16.35
N PHE A 29 2.57 -8.73 -17.46
CA PHE A 29 3.79 -8.68 -18.26
C PHE A 29 4.96 -8.13 -17.48
N ALA A 30 4.77 -7.03 -16.76
CA ALA A 30 5.79 -6.37 -15.99
C ALA A 30 6.31 -7.26 -14.84
N VAL A 31 5.41 -7.95 -14.13
CA VAL A 31 5.80 -8.91 -13.08
C VAL A 31 6.71 -10.01 -13.63
N LYS A 32 6.36 -10.60 -14.77
CA LYS A 32 7.21 -11.64 -15.41
C LYS A 32 8.60 -11.12 -15.76
N GLN A 33 8.70 -9.85 -16.20
CA GLN A 33 10.01 -9.24 -16.45
C GLN A 33 10.78 -9.03 -15.13
N ALA A 34 10.09 -8.59 -14.07
CA ALA A 34 10.71 -8.41 -12.76
C ALA A 34 11.26 -9.74 -12.22
N GLU A 35 10.48 -10.83 -12.27
CA GLU A 35 10.90 -12.16 -11.85
C GLU A 35 12.12 -12.66 -12.65
N ARG A 36 12.08 -12.55 -13.98
CA ARG A 36 13.20 -12.95 -14.85
C ARG A 36 14.50 -12.25 -14.53
N LEU A 37 14.44 -11.01 -14.06
CA LEU A 37 15.60 -10.16 -13.76
C LEU A 37 15.97 -10.15 -12.27
N SER A 38 15.32 -10.95 -11.42
CA SER A 38 15.45 -10.88 -9.97
C SER A 38 16.66 -11.64 -9.39
N ALA A 39 17.45 -12.34 -10.19
CA ALA A 39 18.54 -13.21 -9.72
C ALA A 39 19.50 -12.50 -8.74
N ASN A 40 19.84 -11.24 -9.02
CA ASN A 40 20.73 -10.41 -8.19
C ASN A 40 19.99 -9.39 -7.32
N ALA A 41 18.65 -9.51 -7.17
CA ALA A 41 17.87 -8.64 -6.32
C ALA A 41 18.13 -8.95 -4.83
N SER A 42 18.02 -7.93 -3.99
CA SER A 42 18.08 -8.10 -2.53
C SER A 42 16.89 -8.93 -2.02
N GLU A 43 16.95 -9.41 -0.79
CA GLU A 43 15.87 -10.20 -0.20
C GLU A 43 14.56 -9.40 -0.07
N ILE A 44 14.64 -8.09 0.21
CA ILE A 44 13.48 -7.19 0.21
C ILE A 44 12.88 -7.08 -1.20
N GLU A 45 13.71 -6.85 -2.21
CA GLU A 45 13.25 -6.75 -3.61
C GLU A 45 12.63 -8.06 -4.10
N LYS A 46 13.22 -9.20 -3.75
CA LYS A 46 12.64 -10.52 -4.04
C LYS A 46 11.28 -10.71 -3.38
N ALA A 47 11.13 -10.29 -2.12
CA ALA A 47 9.85 -10.36 -1.41
C ALA A 47 8.78 -9.47 -2.08
N LEU A 48 9.15 -8.26 -2.50
CA LEU A 48 8.27 -7.35 -3.24
C LEU A 48 7.84 -7.94 -4.59
N ILE A 49 8.78 -8.52 -5.35
CA ILE A 49 8.49 -9.14 -6.65
C ILE A 49 7.57 -10.36 -6.47
N ALA A 50 7.85 -11.20 -5.47
CA ALA A 50 7.02 -12.37 -5.19
C ALA A 50 5.59 -12.00 -4.77
N ALA A 51 5.42 -10.90 -4.00
CA ALA A 51 4.10 -10.40 -3.65
C ALA A 51 3.33 -9.92 -4.89
N GLN A 52 3.98 -9.19 -5.81
CA GLN A 52 3.36 -8.78 -7.07
C GLN A 52 3.04 -9.97 -7.98
N ALA A 53 3.85 -11.02 -7.97
CA ALA A 53 3.56 -12.24 -8.74
C ALA A 53 2.29 -12.94 -8.25
N ALA A 54 2.05 -12.95 -6.94
CA ALA A 54 0.79 -13.45 -6.38
C ALA A 54 -0.42 -12.54 -6.71
N ARG A 55 -0.19 -11.23 -6.85
CA ARG A 55 -1.21 -10.24 -7.21
C ARG A 55 -1.64 -10.35 -8.68
N PHE A 56 -0.71 -10.70 -9.58
CA PHE A 56 -0.89 -10.69 -11.03
C PHE A 56 -0.53 -12.04 -11.67
N PRO A 57 -1.30 -13.11 -11.39
CA PRO A 57 -1.12 -14.40 -12.06
C PRO A 57 -1.55 -14.31 -13.53
N ASP A 58 -1.19 -15.32 -14.33
CA ASP A 58 -1.59 -15.43 -15.74
C ASP A 58 -3.09 -15.60 -15.97
N ASP A 59 -3.82 -16.01 -14.93
CA ASP A 59 -5.25 -16.24 -15.01
C ASP A 59 -6.02 -14.91 -14.89
N LEU A 60 -6.47 -14.40 -16.04
CA LEU A 60 -7.28 -13.18 -16.11
C LEU A 60 -8.69 -13.34 -15.50
N SER A 61 -9.15 -14.57 -15.27
CA SER A 61 -10.47 -14.85 -14.69
C SER A 61 -10.45 -14.96 -13.16
N ALA A 62 -9.27 -14.92 -12.55
CA ALA A 62 -9.12 -15.04 -11.11
C ALA A 62 -9.83 -13.89 -10.36
N ASP A 63 -10.41 -14.22 -9.21
CA ASP A 63 -11.08 -13.22 -8.35
C ASP A 63 -10.08 -12.15 -7.89
N ARG A 64 -10.29 -10.92 -8.38
CA ARG A 64 -9.41 -9.79 -8.10
C ARG A 64 -9.26 -9.51 -6.61
N MET A 65 -10.35 -9.59 -5.85
CA MET A 65 -10.30 -9.30 -4.42
C MET A 65 -9.59 -10.39 -3.63
N GLU A 66 -9.68 -11.65 -4.08
CA GLU A 66 -8.88 -12.73 -3.50
C GLU A 66 -7.39 -12.52 -3.77
N LEU A 67 -7.02 -12.09 -4.97
CA LEU A 67 -5.63 -11.77 -5.31
C LEU A 67 -5.10 -10.58 -4.49
N GLU A 68 -5.92 -9.55 -4.23
CA GLU A 68 -5.54 -8.46 -3.33
C GLU A 68 -5.33 -8.94 -1.89
N ARG A 69 -6.15 -9.86 -1.38
CA ARG A 69 -5.96 -10.45 -0.05
C ARG A 69 -4.66 -11.25 0.04
N GLN A 70 -4.34 -12.05 -0.98
CA GLN A 70 -3.09 -12.81 -1.04
C GLN A 70 -1.88 -11.88 -1.12
N TYR A 71 -1.95 -10.86 -1.97
CA TYR A 71 -0.93 -9.82 -2.06
C TYR A 71 -0.70 -9.14 -0.70
N SER A 72 -1.75 -8.70 -0.05
CA SER A 72 -1.68 -8.05 1.26
C SER A 72 -1.07 -8.96 2.33
N ALA A 73 -1.47 -10.24 2.37
CA ALA A 73 -0.89 -11.20 3.31
C ALA A 73 0.62 -11.36 3.11
N MET A 74 1.10 -11.41 1.85
CA MET A 74 2.52 -11.48 1.53
C MET A 74 3.25 -10.19 1.90
N MET A 75 2.67 -9.03 1.63
CA MET A 75 3.25 -7.73 1.98
C MET A 75 3.38 -7.54 3.49
N VAL A 76 2.35 -7.90 4.26
CA VAL A 76 2.39 -7.86 5.74
C VAL A 76 3.43 -8.83 6.30
N LYS A 77 3.55 -10.03 5.71
CA LYS A 77 4.61 -10.98 6.07
C LYS A 77 6.00 -10.40 5.80
N ALA A 78 6.21 -9.78 4.64
CA ALA A 78 7.47 -9.15 4.29
C ALA A 78 7.80 -7.97 5.24
N ALA A 79 6.83 -7.12 5.58
CA ALA A 79 7.02 -6.03 6.54
C ALA A 79 7.41 -6.53 7.95
N LYS A 80 6.92 -7.70 8.36
CA LYS A 80 7.33 -8.35 9.61
C LYS A 80 8.75 -8.94 9.53
N GLN A 81 9.14 -9.43 8.37
CA GLN A 81 10.49 -10.00 8.14
C GLN A 81 11.56 -8.91 8.06
N PHE A 82 11.21 -7.73 7.56
CA PHE A 82 12.13 -6.59 7.39
C PHE A 82 11.61 -5.35 8.14
N PRO A 83 11.54 -5.40 9.48
CA PRO A 83 10.90 -4.36 10.28
C PRO A 83 11.59 -2.98 10.22
N GLN A 84 12.84 -2.94 9.74
CA GLN A 84 13.62 -1.71 9.57
C GLN A 84 13.28 -0.94 8.28
N SER A 85 12.49 -1.53 7.37
CA SER A 85 12.11 -0.87 6.11
C SER A 85 10.78 -0.13 6.29
N ASP A 86 10.86 1.21 6.33
CA ASP A 86 9.68 2.07 6.39
C ASP A 86 8.85 1.98 5.12
N ASP A 87 9.50 2.00 3.95
CA ASP A 87 8.80 1.88 2.66
C ASP A 87 8.01 0.58 2.54
N LEU A 88 8.60 -0.54 2.98
CA LEU A 88 7.92 -1.83 2.95
C LEU A 88 6.71 -1.87 3.91
N ALA A 89 6.83 -1.22 5.07
CA ALA A 89 5.72 -1.10 6.00
C ALA A 89 4.56 -0.27 5.42
N VAL A 90 4.89 0.83 4.75
CA VAL A 90 3.90 1.70 4.08
C VAL A 90 3.21 0.95 2.94
N LEU A 91 3.95 0.25 2.09
CA LEU A 91 3.39 -0.57 1.01
C LEU A 91 2.50 -1.71 1.56
N ALA A 92 2.90 -2.32 2.68
CA ALA A 92 2.08 -3.34 3.33
C ALA A 92 0.78 -2.78 3.91
N ALA A 93 0.82 -1.59 4.49
CA ALA A 93 -0.38 -0.90 4.98
C ALA A 93 -1.33 -0.55 3.83
N GLU A 94 -0.83 0.01 2.74
CA GLU A 94 -1.63 0.30 1.54
C GLU A 94 -2.26 -0.96 0.96
N SER A 95 -1.51 -2.07 0.87
CA SER A 95 -2.04 -3.34 0.40
C SER A 95 -3.20 -3.86 1.26
N ALA A 96 -3.16 -3.64 2.57
CA ALA A 96 -4.26 -3.99 3.47
C ALA A 96 -5.49 -3.08 3.26
N MET A 97 -5.28 -1.78 3.04
CA MET A 97 -6.35 -0.83 2.71
C MET A 97 -7.06 -1.21 1.40
N ASN A 98 -6.32 -1.68 0.39
CA ASN A 98 -6.86 -2.13 -0.90
C ASN A 98 -7.76 -3.36 -0.80
N THR A 99 -7.69 -4.14 0.29
CA THR A 99 -8.60 -5.29 0.50
C THR A 99 -10.01 -4.90 0.91
N THR A 100 -10.22 -3.67 1.35
CA THR A 100 -11.51 -3.15 1.82
C THR A 100 -11.60 -1.63 1.62
N PRO A 101 -11.53 -1.14 0.35
CA PRO A 101 -11.46 0.29 0.08
C PRO A 101 -12.58 1.07 0.75
N TRP A 102 -12.22 2.06 1.56
CA TRP A 102 -13.12 2.97 2.27
C TRP A 102 -13.99 2.35 3.37
N ASP A 103 -14.07 1.02 3.49
CA ASP A 103 -14.78 0.30 4.55
C ASP A 103 -13.79 -0.08 5.68
N TYR A 104 -13.18 0.91 6.30
CA TYR A 104 -12.10 0.73 7.27
C TYR A 104 -12.57 0.52 8.69
N TRP A 105 -13.70 1.12 9.05
CA TRP A 105 -14.24 1.13 10.42
C TRP A 105 -15.61 0.49 10.45
N ASP A 106 -15.84 -0.37 11.43
CA ASP A 106 -17.17 -0.95 11.64
C ASP A 106 -18.09 0.11 12.28
N PRO A 107 -19.18 0.51 11.60
CA PRO A 107 -20.06 1.58 12.11
C PRO A 107 -20.85 1.18 13.36
N ALA A 108 -20.97 -0.12 13.66
CA ALA A 108 -21.71 -0.60 14.82
C ALA A 108 -20.84 -0.63 16.08
N THR A 109 -19.56 -0.94 15.94
CA THR A 109 -18.62 -1.08 17.07
C THR A 109 -17.63 0.08 17.18
N ASN A 110 -17.48 0.89 16.14
CA ASN A 110 -16.43 1.90 15.99
C ASN A 110 -15.00 1.32 16.06
N GLU A 111 -14.85 0.05 15.77
CA GLU A 111 -13.54 -0.62 15.74
C GLU A 111 -13.01 -0.69 14.31
N ALA A 112 -11.69 -0.56 14.17
CA ALA A 112 -11.03 -0.79 12.89
C ALA A 112 -11.15 -2.28 12.50
N ARG A 113 -11.43 -2.55 11.22
CA ARG A 113 -11.38 -3.93 10.72
C ARG A 113 -9.98 -4.52 10.92
N PRO A 114 -9.85 -5.85 11.15
CA PRO A 114 -8.57 -6.46 11.54
C PRO A 114 -7.38 -6.13 10.61
N GLN A 115 -7.59 -6.11 9.29
CA GLN A 115 -6.56 -5.74 8.32
C GLN A 115 -6.20 -4.25 8.42
N ILE A 116 -7.17 -3.40 8.75
CA ILE A 116 -6.97 -1.96 8.91
C ILE A 116 -6.25 -1.66 10.24
N ALA A 117 -6.58 -2.36 11.32
CA ALA A 117 -5.82 -2.27 12.56
C ALA A 117 -4.32 -2.61 12.34
N THR A 118 -4.04 -3.60 11.47
CA THR A 118 -2.68 -3.92 11.05
C THR A 118 -2.05 -2.75 10.26
N ALA A 119 -2.77 -2.16 9.31
CA ALA A 119 -2.30 -1.01 8.53
C ALA A 119 -1.99 0.19 9.43
N ILE A 120 -2.88 0.52 10.36
CA ILE A 120 -2.69 1.60 11.35
C ILE A 120 -1.39 1.37 12.14
N SER A 121 -1.20 0.18 12.70
CA SER A 121 -0.01 -0.16 13.50
C SER A 121 1.29 -0.01 12.68
N LEU A 122 1.28 -0.42 11.41
CA LEU A 122 2.44 -0.25 10.51
C LEU A 122 2.74 1.22 10.25
N ILE A 123 1.72 2.01 9.94
CA ILE A 123 1.87 3.45 9.64
C ILE A 123 2.29 4.24 10.87
N GLU A 124 1.70 4.00 12.04
CA GLU A 124 2.06 4.67 13.29
C GLU A 124 3.52 4.40 13.65
N ARG A 125 3.99 3.16 13.48
CA ARG A 125 5.41 2.83 13.66
C ARG A 125 6.31 3.64 12.71
N VAL A 126 5.94 3.75 11.43
CA VAL A 126 6.72 4.54 10.47
C VAL A 126 6.73 6.01 10.86
N ILE A 127 5.58 6.59 11.20
CA ILE A 127 5.46 7.99 11.63
C ILE A 127 6.30 8.27 12.89
N ALA A 128 6.34 7.32 13.83
CA ALA A 128 7.16 7.45 15.04
C ALA A 128 8.66 7.47 14.75
N ASN A 129 9.12 6.65 13.80
CA ASN A 129 10.54 6.52 13.45
C ASN A 129 10.97 7.56 12.41
N ASN A 130 10.09 7.87 11.45
CA ASN A 130 10.33 8.78 10.34
C ASN A 130 9.14 9.73 10.13
N PRO A 131 9.01 10.78 10.96
CA PRO A 131 7.88 11.70 10.90
C PRO A 131 7.73 12.46 9.57
N ARG A 132 8.78 12.46 8.74
CA ARG A 132 8.77 13.14 7.43
C ARG A 132 8.40 12.22 6.28
N HIS A 133 8.06 10.95 6.51
CA HIS A 133 7.67 10.04 5.45
C HIS A 133 6.33 10.49 4.83
N PRO A 134 6.30 11.04 3.60
CA PRO A 134 5.09 11.69 3.07
C PRO A 134 3.97 10.69 2.84
N GLN A 135 4.27 9.50 2.32
CA GLN A 135 3.27 8.48 2.06
C GLN A 135 2.68 7.90 3.35
N ALA A 136 3.48 7.80 4.43
CA ALA A 136 2.94 7.37 5.72
C ALA A 136 1.93 8.38 6.27
N SER A 137 2.25 9.68 6.21
CA SER A 137 1.31 10.74 6.61
C SER A 137 0.05 10.73 5.73
N HIS A 138 0.20 10.58 4.43
CA HIS A 138 -0.91 10.47 3.47
C HIS A 138 -1.86 9.31 3.80
N LEU A 139 -1.33 8.10 3.95
CA LEU A 139 -2.16 6.93 4.27
C LEU A 139 -2.79 7.03 5.66
N TYR A 140 -2.11 7.67 6.62
CA TYR A 140 -2.68 7.88 7.95
C TYR A 140 -3.90 8.80 7.92
N ILE A 141 -3.89 9.84 7.08
CA ILE A 141 -5.06 10.70 6.87
C ILE A 141 -6.23 9.84 6.34
N HIS A 142 -6.03 9.05 5.30
CA HIS A 142 -7.07 8.17 4.76
C HIS A 142 -7.58 7.12 5.76
N LEU A 143 -6.70 6.60 6.61
CA LEU A 143 -7.10 5.64 7.65
C LEU A 143 -7.98 6.29 8.72
N MET A 144 -7.72 7.56 9.04
CA MET A 144 -8.38 8.24 10.16
C MET A 144 -9.59 9.09 9.74
N GLU A 145 -9.70 9.56 8.49
CA GLU A 145 -10.76 10.49 8.08
C GLU A 145 -12.19 9.97 8.34
N ASN A 146 -12.41 8.66 8.28
CA ASN A 146 -13.68 8.02 8.60
C ASN A 146 -13.67 7.30 9.96
N SER A 147 -12.65 7.53 10.80
CA SER A 147 -12.55 6.94 12.14
C SER A 147 -13.49 7.64 13.12
N PRO A 148 -13.74 7.03 14.29
CA PRO A 148 -14.45 7.70 15.38
C PRO A 148 -13.77 8.96 15.90
N ASP A 149 -12.46 9.11 15.68
CA ASP A 149 -11.67 10.28 16.04
C ASP A 149 -10.74 10.74 14.91
N PRO A 150 -11.25 11.45 13.89
CA PRO A 150 -10.47 11.94 12.77
C PRO A 150 -9.32 12.87 13.16
N LYS A 151 -9.40 13.51 14.34
CA LYS A 151 -8.36 14.42 14.85
C LYS A 151 -7.02 13.74 15.04
N MET A 152 -6.98 12.43 15.17
CA MET A 152 -5.73 11.67 15.23
C MET A 152 -4.85 11.90 14.00
N ALA A 153 -5.42 12.26 12.84
CA ALA A 153 -4.68 12.57 11.63
C ALA A 153 -4.12 13.99 11.56
N GLU A 154 -4.56 14.92 12.41
CA GLU A 154 -4.21 16.36 12.32
C GLU A 154 -2.69 16.59 12.28
N ALA A 155 -1.94 15.95 13.17
CA ALA A 155 -0.49 16.07 13.18
C ALA A 155 0.20 15.45 11.93
N ALA A 156 -0.42 14.46 11.29
CA ALA A 156 0.07 13.89 10.04
C ALA A 156 -0.24 14.82 8.85
N ALA A 157 -1.41 15.45 8.86
CA ALA A 157 -1.81 16.48 7.88
C ALA A 157 -0.85 17.67 7.93
N ASP A 158 -0.58 18.24 9.10
CA ASP A 158 0.38 19.34 9.28
C ASP A 158 1.78 18.98 8.75
N ARG A 159 2.25 17.78 9.04
CA ARG A 159 3.54 17.31 8.51
C ARG A 159 3.52 17.16 6.99
N LEU A 160 2.41 16.71 6.41
CA LEU A 160 2.28 16.55 4.97
C LEU A 160 2.31 17.91 4.26
N VAL A 161 1.64 18.93 4.80
CA VAL A 161 1.77 20.34 4.29
C VAL A 161 3.23 20.75 4.16
N ALA A 162 4.04 20.45 5.18
CA ALA A 162 5.44 20.86 5.22
C ALA A 162 6.37 20.02 4.33
N ASN A 163 6.01 18.76 4.02
CA ASN A 163 6.92 17.78 3.42
C ASN A 163 6.40 17.17 2.10
N ALA A 164 5.17 17.47 1.66
CA ALA A 164 4.66 16.94 0.40
C ALA A 164 5.48 17.43 -0.80
N PRO A 165 5.89 16.52 -1.71
CA PRO A 165 6.53 16.93 -2.95
C PRO A 165 5.57 17.78 -3.78
N PRO A 166 5.96 19.03 -4.19
CA PRO A 166 5.04 19.97 -4.85
C PRO A 166 4.46 19.45 -6.18
N ALA A 167 5.16 18.52 -6.83
CA ALA A 167 4.71 17.94 -8.09
C ALA A 167 3.63 16.84 -7.92
N LEU A 168 3.38 16.40 -6.69
CA LEU A 168 2.38 15.36 -6.39
C LEU A 168 1.10 16.00 -5.85
N GLY A 169 0.26 16.50 -6.77
CA GLY A 169 -0.94 17.27 -6.44
C GLY A 169 -1.87 16.61 -5.43
N HIS A 170 -1.99 15.27 -5.46
CA HIS A 170 -2.79 14.52 -4.49
C HIS A 170 -2.24 14.67 -3.06
N LEU A 171 -0.93 14.54 -2.86
CA LEU A 171 -0.32 14.72 -1.54
C LEU A 171 -0.42 16.17 -1.03
N VAL A 172 -0.41 17.14 -1.94
CA VAL A 172 -0.59 18.55 -1.59
C VAL A 172 -2.03 18.86 -1.18
N HIS A 173 -3.01 18.19 -1.80
CA HIS A 173 -4.43 18.36 -1.50
C HIS A 173 -4.87 17.70 -0.18
N MET A 174 -4.29 16.55 0.17
CA MET A 174 -4.74 15.72 1.29
C MET A 174 -4.84 16.39 2.68
N PRO A 175 -4.00 17.37 3.04
CA PRO A 175 -4.12 18.05 4.34
C PRO A 175 -5.31 18.99 4.47
N GLY A 176 -6.00 19.36 3.39
CA GLY A 176 -7.17 20.27 3.36
C GLY A 176 -8.46 19.55 3.51
#